data_4d4814bf8f0a99838691237b996c224a
#
_entry.id   4d4814bf8f0a99838691237b996c224a
#
_cell.length_a   1.000
_cell.length_b   1.000
_cell.length_c   1.000
_cell.angle_alpha   90.00
_cell.angle_beta   90.00
_cell.angle_gamma   90.00
#
_symmetry.space_group_name_H-M   'P 1'
#
loop_
_entity.id
_entity.type
_entity.pdbx_description
1 polymer ?
#
loop_
_entity_poly.entity_id
_entity_poly.type
_entity_poly.pdbx_seq_one_letter_code
_entity_poly.pdbx_strand_id
1 'polypeptide(L)'
;ALDSVWTLDANRMLITRWSVSPTGKTVLRKEEIRLDKTLVRSLDFYRTDSAFLITDYLGDFRYHKVSHSGKPIKNIGKIPTEISYEQYIHPALAQAWRSFTDYNPKNGIYAMATQLGEALEIYNLKTQTHNVIYGPAGEPQFIAKGGEGFPTGIKGFVDIQVTDDYIYTVFDGMSWKERDKFYERGMSAPKGGHFLYVFDLAGNPVRKYTLDKNILGIHINEKTNIGIATCAESDNPIVTFKL
;
A
#
# COMPACT_ATOMS: atom_id res chain seq x y z
N ALA A 1 10.41 4.15 23.17
CA ALA A 1 10.80 5.37 22.43
C ALA A 1 11.33 4.96 21.07
N LEU A 2 10.89 5.63 20.00
CA LEU A 2 11.42 5.42 18.65
C LEU A 2 12.82 6.03 18.60
N ASP A 3 13.85 5.21 18.68
CA ASP A 3 15.25 5.68 18.66
C ASP A 3 15.69 6.18 17.27
N SER A 4 14.94 5.83 16.22
CA SER A 4 15.26 6.24 14.86
C SER A 4 14.04 6.26 13.94
N VAL A 5 14.06 7.19 13.00
CA VAL A 5 13.12 7.30 11.88
C VAL A 5 13.88 6.99 10.60
N TRP A 6 13.24 6.28 9.69
CA TRP A 6 13.77 5.97 8.37
C TRP A 6 12.94 6.65 7.30
N THR A 7 13.60 7.24 6.32
CA THR A 7 12.96 7.92 5.19
C THR A 7 13.51 7.41 3.88
N LEU A 8 12.66 7.36 2.85
CA LEU A 8 13.05 7.06 1.48
C LEU A 8 12.86 8.31 0.61
N ASP A 9 13.93 8.75 -0.03
CA ASP A 9 13.90 9.70 -1.13
C ASP A 9 13.92 8.92 -2.45
N ALA A 10 12.74 8.76 -3.06
CA ALA A 10 12.58 7.98 -4.28
C ALA A 10 13.35 8.58 -5.47
N ASN A 11 13.45 9.92 -5.55
CA ASN A 11 14.16 10.59 -6.65
C ASN A 11 15.67 10.41 -6.55
N ARG A 12 16.21 10.40 -5.33
CA ARG A 12 17.63 10.23 -5.08
C ARG A 12 18.03 8.77 -4.89
N MET A 13 17.04 7.86 -4.84
CA MET A 13 17.25 6.44 -4.55
C MET A 13 18.02 6.25 -3.23
N LEU A 14 17.55 6.93 -2.17
CA LEU A 14 18.28 7.04 -0.92
C LEU A 14 17.39 6.76 0.28
N ILE A 15 17.75 5.75 1.06
CA ILE A 15 17.18 5.53 2.40
C ILE A 15 18.07 6.22 3.42
N THR A 16 17.47 7.02 4.30
CA THR A 16 18.18 7.73 5.35
C THR A 16 17.64 7.35 6.71
N ARG A 17 18.54 7.03 7.64
CA ARG A 17 18.24 6.84 9.05
C ARG A 17 18.50 8.13 9.82
N TRP A 18 17.51 8.51 10.61
CA TRP A 18 17.58 9.68 11.49
C TRP A 18 17.46 9.24 12.95
N SER A 19 18.25 9.81 13.81
CA SER A 19 18.08 9.71 15.26
C SER A 19 17.28 10.91 15.75
N VAL A 20 16.24 10.65 16.54
CA VAL A 20 15.42 11.69 17.15
C VAL A 20 15.76 11.78 18.61
N SER A 21 16.03 13.00 19.13
CA SER A 21 16.29 13.19 20.55
C SER A 21 15.07 12.80 21.38
N PRO A 22 15.25 12.40 22.66
CA PRO A 22 14.12 12.05 23.54
C PRO A 22 13.08 13.17 23.67
N THR A 23 13.48 14.42 23.50
CA THR A 23 12.58 15.58 23.52
C THR A 23 11.89 15.85 22.17
N GLY A 24 12.25 15.13 21.12
CA GLY A 24 11.77 15.37 19.75
C GLY A 24 12.29 16.64 19.07
N LYS A 25 13.12 17.43 19.76
CA LYS A 25 13.57 18.75 19.27
C LYS A 25 14.77 18.70 18.32
N THR A 26 15.53 17.62 18.33
CA THR A 26 16.74 17.49 17.52
C THR A 26 16.67 16.22 16.69
N VAL A 27 16.94 16.36 15.40
CA VAL A 27 17.00 15.25 14.43
C VAL A 27 18.39 15.25 13.81
N LEU A 28 19.09 14.12 13.93
CA LEU A 28 20.44 13.95 13.40
C LEU A 28 20.46 12.81 12.39
N ARG A 29 21.03 13.09 11.21
CA ARG A 29 21.29 12.06 10.21
C ARG A 29 22.37 11.11 10.71
N LYS A 30 22.10 9.80 10.67
CA LYS A 30 23.00 8.75 11.17
C LYS A 30 23.59 7.91 10.05
N GLU A 31 22.79 7.63 9.04
CA GLU A 31 23.18 6.70 8.00
C GLU A 31 22.49 7.07 6.69
N GLU A 32 23.18 6.91 5.57
CA GLU A 32 22.62 7.01 4.22
C GLU A 32 22.91 5.73 3.44
N ILE A 33 21.87 5.11 2.91
CA ILE A 33 21.95 3.88 2.15
C ILE A 33 21.47 4.20 0.73
N ARG A 34 22.40 4.20 -0.21
CA ARG A 34 22.06 4.39 -1.63
C ARG A 34 21.55 3.07 -2.19
N LEU A 35 20.35 3.10 -2.73
CA LEU A 35 19.76 1.97 -3.41
C LEU A 35 20.44 1.71 -4.75
N ASP A 36 20.46 0.46 -5.18
CA ASP A 36 20.96 0.07 -6.50
C ASP A 36 20.09 0.72 -7.59
N LYS A 37 20.73 1.17 -8.67
CA LYS A 37 20.08 1.84 -9.79
C LYS A 37 19.02 1.01 -10.52
N THR A 38 19.01 -0.29 -10.31
CA THR A 38 17.98 -1.20 -10.85
C THR A 38 16.67 -1.13 -10.10
N LEU A 39 16.65 -0.56 -8.88
CA LEU A 39 15.45 -0.39 -8.03
C LEU A 39 14.72 0.91 -8.38
N VAL A 40 14.34 1.08 -9.64
CA VAL A 40 13.72 2.30 -10.16
C VAL A 40 12.33 2.52 -9.55
N ARG A 41 11.99 3.80 -9.26
CA ARG A 41 10.67 4.22 -8.73
C ARG A 41 10.30 3.56 -7.40
N SER A 42 11.27 3.30 -6.52
CA SER A 42 10.99 2.85 -5.15
C SER A 42 10.20 3.93 -4.42
N LEU A 43 8.92 3.69 -4.14
CA LEU A 43 8.02 4.66 -3.50
C LEU A 43 7.72 4.30 -2.05
N ASP A 44 7.95 3.05 -1.68
CA ASP A 44 7.66 2.53 -0.35
C ASP A 44 8.69 1.48 0.06
N PHE A 45 8.94 1.35 1.36
CA PHE A 45 9.85 0.36 1.89
C PHE A 45 9.52 -0.04 3.33
N TYR A 46 9.84 -1.27 3.68
CA TYR A 46 9.79 -1.76 5.05
C TYR A 46 11.12 -2.36 5.45
N ARG A 47 11.55 -2.06 6.67
CA ARG A 47 12.77 -2.64 7.23
C ARG A 47 12.42 -3.92 8.00
N THR A 48 13.07 -5.02 7.62
CA THR A 48 13.11 -6.27 8.39
C THR A 48 14.46 -6.40 9.11
N ASP A 49 14.63 -7.43 9.91
CA ASP A 49 15.91 -7.69 10.59
C ASP A 49 17.05 -7.96 9.61
N SER A 50 16.76 -8.52 8.43
CA SER A 50 17.76 -8.97 7.48
C SER A 50 17.82 -8.16 6.18
N ALA A 51 16.83 -7.31 5.90
CA ALA A 51 16.70 -6.65 4.61
C ALA A 51 15.71 -5.48 4.64
N PHE A 52 15.62 -4.77 3.51
CA PHE A 52 14.46 -3.95 3.17
C PHE A 52 13.55 -4.71 2.21
N LEU A 53 12.24 -4.53 2.33
CA LEU A 53 11.24 -4.89 1.34
C LEU A 53 10.93 -3.61 0.56
N ILE A 54 11.08 -3.63 -0.75
CA ILE A 54 10.84 -2.47 -1.63
C ILE A 54 9.91 -2.92 -2.74
N THR A 55 8.78 -2.23 -2.91
CA THR A 55 7.83 -2.51 -3.99
C THR A 55 8.45 -2.31 -5.36
N ASP A 56 8.13 -3.19 -6.32
CA ASP A 56 8.51 -3.04 -7.73
C ASP A 56 7.43 -2.27 -8.49
N TYR A 57 7.85 -1.25 -9.23
CA TYR A 57 6.99 -0.46 -10.10
C TYR A 57 7.41 -0.53 -11.58
N LEU A 58 8.28 -1.48 -11.95
CA LEU A 58 8.61 -1.79 -13.33
C LEU A 58 7.73 -2.89 -13.93
N GLY A 59 7.10 -3.71 -13.06
CA GLY A 59 6.15 -4.75 -13.44
C GLY A 59 6.72 -6.14 -13.66
N ASP A 60 8.02 -6.33 -13.44
CA ASP A 60 8.65 -7.64 -13.52
C ASP A 60 8.39 -8.48 -12.27
N PHE A 61 8.26 -7.82 -11.12
CA PHE A 61 8.07 -8.46 -9.82
C PHE A 61 7.04 -7.68 -8.99
N ARG A 62 6.67 -8.22 -7.82
CA ARG A 62 5.83 -7.48 -6.85
C ARG A 62 6.68 -6.67 -5.89
N TYR A 63 7.77 -7.23 -5.41
CA TYR A 63 8.72 -6.51 -4.56
C TYR A 63 10.12 -7.12 -4.61
N HIS A 64 11.07 -6.33 -4.13
CA HIS A 64 12.46 -6.70 -3.99
C HIS A 64 12.82 -6.88 -2.52
N LYS A 65 13.57 -7.92 -2.22
CA LYS A 65 14.33 -8.02 -0.98
C LYS A 65 15.70 -7.39 -1.21
N VAL A 66 16.01 -6.35 -0.44
CA VAL A 66 17.20 -5.52 -0.62
C VAL A 66 18.03 -5.52 0.66
N SER A 67 19.34 -5.71 0.55
CA SER A 67 20.24 -5.70 1.72
C SER A 67 20.24 -4.33 2.42
N HIS A 68 20.66 -4.30 3.68
CA HIS A 68 20.88 -3.04 4.39
C HIS A 68 22.00 -2.16 3.81
N SER A 69 22.74 -2.67 2.82
CA SER A 69 23.67 -1.89 2.01
C SER A 69 23.08 -1.37 0.68
N GLY A 70 21.78 -1.55 0.47
CA GLY A 70 21.06 -1.06 -0.72
C GLY A 70 21.16 -1.95 -1.97
N LYS A 71 21.68 -3.18 -1.86
CA LYS A 71 21.85 -4.10 -2.98
C LYS A 71 20.71 -5.11 -3.07
N PRO A 72 20.14 -5.40 -4.26
CA PRO A 72 19.14 -6.44 -4.43
C PRO A 72 19.68 -7.81 -3.97
N ILE A 73 18.87 -8.53 -3.19
CA ILE A 73 19.13 -9.91 -2.75
C ILE A 73 18.24 -10.86 -3.56
N LYS A 74 16.96 -10.55 -3.70
CA LYS A 74 15.98 -11.40 -4.36
C LYS A 74 14.81 -10.58 -4.87
N ASN A 75 14.32 -10.92 -6.04
CA ASN A 75 13.10 -10.41 -6.63
C ASN A 75 11.98 -11.41 -6.34
N ILE A 76 10.79 -10.94 -5.93
CA ILE A 76 9.75 -11.81 -5.39
C ILE A 76 8.39 -11.49 -6.03
N GLY A 77 7.67 -12.56 -6.36
CA GLY A 77 6.35 -12.53 -6.94
C GLY A 77 6.34 -12.03 -8.39
N LYS A 78 5.29 -12.41 -9.09
CA LYS A 78 4.86 -11.76 -10.33
C LYS A 78 3.53 -11.09 -10.05
N ILE A 79 3.15 -10.13 -10.86
CA ILE A 79 1.79 -9.56 -10.77
C ILE A 79 0.80 -10.70 -11.02
N PRO A 80 -0.12 -10.98 -10.08
CA PRO A 80 -1.02 -12.14 -10.15
C PRO A 80 -2.23 -11.82 -11.03
N THR A 81 -1.98 -11.52 -12.31
CA THR A 81 -3.04 -11.23 -13.29
C THR A 81 -3.31 -12.44 -14.17
N GLU A 82 -4.58 -12.66 -14.53
CA GLU A 82 -4.99 -13.64 -15.53
C GLU A 82 -4.72 -13.16 -16.97
N ILE A 83 -4.45 -11.88 -17.13
CA ILE A 83 -4.18 -11.28 -18.45
C ILE A 83 -2.77 -11.67 -18.89
N SER A 84 -2.61 -12.05 -20.16
CA SER A 84 -1.30 -12.39 -20.73
C SER A 84 -0.34 -11.21 -20.64
N TYR A 85 0.83 -11.41 -20.02
CA TYR A 85 1.91 -10.41 -19.93
C TYR A 85 2.38 -9.91 -21.31
N GLU A 86 2.23 -10.71 -22.35
CA GLU A 86 2.58 -10.36 -23.73
C GLU A 86 1.71 -9.24 -24.32
N GLN A 87 0.51 -9.03 -23.74
CA GLN A 87 -0.43 -8.00 -24.17
C GLN A 87 -0.14 -6.61 -23.64
N TYR A 88 0.69 -6.51 -22.58
CA TYR A 88 0.94 -5.24 -21.90
C TYR A 88 2.42 -4.93 -21.76
N ILE A 89 2.72 -3.65 -21.86
CA ILE A 89 4.02 -3.12 -21.44
C ILE A 89 4.06 -3.20 -19.91
N HIS A 90 5.08 -3.87 -19.36
CA HIS A 90 5.23 -4.12 -17.91
C HIS A 90 5.04 -2.88 -17.03
N PRO A 91 5.56 -1.68 -17.37
CA PRO A 91 5.29 -0.47 -16.60
C PRO A 91 3.81 -0.08 -16.50
N ALA A 92 3.01 -0.29 -17.55
CA ALA A 92 1.57 -0.02 -17.52
C ALA A 92 0.84 -1.01 -16.59
N LEU A 93 1.26 -2.28 -16.61
CA LEU A 93 0.75 -3.30 -15.70
C LEU A 93 1.12 -3.00 -14.25
N ALA A 94 2.38 -2.63 -13.97
CA ALA A 94 2.82 -2.22 -12.64
C ALA A 94 2.05 -1.00 -12.12
N GLN A 95 1.78 -0.03 -12.98
CA GLN A 95 0.99 1.14 -12.63
C GLN A 95 -0.46 0.77 -12.27
N ALA A 96 -1.09 -0.12 -13.04
CA ALA A 96 -2.44 -0.59 -12.76
C ALA A 96 -2.51 -1.39 -11.44
N TRP A 97 -1.49 -2.21 -11.16
CA TRP A 97 -1.38 -3.03 -9.95
C TRP A 97 -0.69 -2.32 -8.77
N ARG A 98 -0.49 -1.02 -8.87
CA ARG A 98 0.03 -0.24 -7.76
C ARG A 98 -0.83 -0.45 -6.52
N SER A 99 -0.16 -0.68 -5.37
CA SER A 99 -0.81 -1.09 -4.14
C SER A 99 -0.38 -0.19 -2.98
N PHE A 100 -1.25 -0.03 -2.00
CA PHE A 100 -0.84 0.33 -0.66
C PHE A 100 -0.30 -0.92 0.02
N THR A 101 0.72 -0.77 0.84
CA THR A 101 1.39 -1.90 1.47
C THR A 101 1.57 -1.66 2.95
N ASP A 102 1.63 -2.75 3.73
CA ASP A 102 2.06 -2.70 5.12
C ASP A 102 2.73 -4.01 5.54
N TYR A 103 3.62 -3.92 6.53
CA TYR A 103 4.38 -5.04 7.05
C TYR A 103 4.38 -5.06 8.57
N ASN A 104 3.94 -6.16 9.17
CA ASN A 104 4.05 -6.37 10.60
C ASN A 104 5.20 -7.36 10.92
N PRO A 105 6.29 -6.89 11.59
CA PRO A 105 7.43 -7.74 11.91
C PRO A 105 7.11 -8.84 12.92
N LYS A 106 6.06 -8.70 13.76
CA LYS A 106 5.71 -9.69 14.77
C LYS A 106 5.15 -10.96 14.15
N ASN A 107 4.21 -10.84 13.21
CA ASN A 107 3.64 -12.00 12.52
C ASN A 107 4.34 -12.33 11.20
N GLY A 108 5.11 -11.39 10.64
CA GLY A 108 5.85 -11.55 9.39
C GLY A 108 4.97 -11.41 8.14
N ILE A 109 3.78 -10.84 8.29
CA ILE A 109 2.88 -10.58 7.16
C ILE A 109 3.28 -9.29 6.47
N TYR A 110 3.49 -9.36 5.16
CA TYR A 110 3.58 -8.24 4.24
C TYR A 110 2.38 -8.30 3.30
N ALA A 111 1.52 -7.29 3.36
CA ALA A 111 0.29 -7.25 2.59
C ALA A 111 0.29 -6.09 1.60
N MET A 112 -0.41 -6.27 0.47
CA MET A 112 -0.49 -5.32 -0.64
C MET A 112 -1.94 -5.23 -1.11
N ALA A 113 -2.58 -4.07 -0.96
CA ALA A 113 -3.96 -3.80 -1.39
C ALA A 113 -3.96 -2.88 -2.61
N THR A 114 -4.52 -3.33 -3.73
CA THR A 114 -4.44 -2.61 -5.01
C THR A 114 -5.24 -1.30 -5.00
N GLN A 115 -4.67 -0.25 -5.60
CA GLN A 115 -5.33 1.06 -5.74
C GLN A 115 -6.45 1.04 -6.79
N LEU A 116 -6.45 0.05 -7.67
CA LEU A 116 -7.49 -0.21 -8.67
C LEU A 116 -8.02 -1.63 -8.49
N GLY A 117 -9.30 -1.87 -8.81
CA GLY A 117 -9.93 -3.17 -8.60
C GLY A 117 -10.09 -3.51 -7.12
N GLU A 118 -10.18 -4.80 -6.82
CA GLU A 118 -10.40 -5.28 -5.45
C GLU A 118 -9.54 -6.53 -5.20
N ALA A 119 -8.19 -6.34 -5.21
CA ALA A 119 -7.25 -7.41 -4.98
C ALA A 119 -6.38 -7.13 -3.74
N LEU A 120 -6.24 -8.14 -2.89
CA LEU A 120 -5.38 -8.14 -1.70
C LEU A 120 -4.40 -9.31 -1.80
N GLU A 121 -3.12 -9.00 -1.77
CA GLU A 121 -2.05 -9.99 -1.72
C GLU A 121 -1.47 -10.06 -0.32
N ILE A 122 -1.22 -11.26 0.17
CA ILE A 122 -0.68 -11.53 1.50
C ILE A 122 0.54 -12.44 1.37
N TYR A 123 1.70 -11.91 1.72
CA TYR A 123 2.95 -12.65 1.81
C TYR A 123 3.28 -12.93 3.27
N ASN A 124 3.31 -14.17 3.68
CA ASN A 124 3.84 -14.56 4.98
C ASN A 124 5.34 -14.86 4.81
N LEU A 125 6.19 -13.94 5.28
CA LEU A 125 7.65 -14.04 5.13
C LEU A 125 8.27 -15.12 6.02
N LYS A 126 7.55 -15.60 7.05
CA LYS A 126 8.02 -16.66 7.94
C LYS A 126 7.78 -18.04 7.31
N THR A 127 6.59 -18.27 6.77
CA THR A 127 6.20 -19.55 6.14
C THR A 127 6.51 -19.60 4.65
N GLN A 128 6.86 -18.44 4.04
CA GLN A 128 7.10 -18.26 2.61
C GLN A 128 5.86 -18.59 1.75
N THR A 129 4.66 -18.40 2.30
CA THR A 129 3.40 -18.56 1.57
C THR A 129 2.95 -17.23 0.97
N HIS A 130 2.20 -17.31 -0.12
CA HIS A 130 1.58 -16.17 -0.82
C HIS A 130 0.14 -16.52 -1.18
N ASN A 131 -0.79 -15.66 -0.79
CA ASN A 131 -2.20 -15.76 -1.13
C ASN A 131 -2.62 -14.48 -1.85
N VAL A 132 -3.53 -14.64 -2.82
CA VAL A 132 -4.20 -13.53 -3.51
C VAL A 132 -5.70 -13.69 -3.31
N ILE A 133 -6.34 -12.64 -2.84
CA ILE A 133 -7.77 -12.59 -2.60
C ILE A 133 -8.36 -11.55 -3.53
N TYR A 134 -9.40 -11.93 -4.25
CA TYR A 134 -10.17 -11.03 -5.10
C TYR A 134 -11.56 -10.82 -4.50
N GLY A 135 -11.96 -9.56 -4.36
CA GLY A 135 -13.34 -9.21 -4.10
C GLY A 135 -14.18 -9.21 -5.40
N PRO A 136 -15.46 -8.83 -5.33
CA PRO A 136 -16.38 -8.86 -6.47
C PRO A 136 -15.93 -8.05 -7.69
N ALA A 137 -15.15 -6.98 -7.50
CA ALA A 137 -14.64 -6.17 -8.58
C ALA A 137 -13.41 -6.78 -9.29
N GLY A 138 -12.82 -7.84 -8.72
CA GLY A 138 -11.71 -8.55 -9.31
C GLY A 138 -10.41 -7.77 -9.42
N GLU A 139 -9.57 -8.15 -10.38
CA GLU A 139 -8.29 -7.52 -10.63
C GLU A 139 -8.40 -6.09 -11.21
N PRO A 140 -7.35 -5.27 -11.13
CA PRO A 140 -7.30 -3.93 -11.74
C PRO A 140 -7.66 -3.93 -13.23
N GLN A 141 -8.66 -3.13 -13.61
CA GLN A 141 -9.06 -2.94 -15.00
C GLN A 141 -8.46 -1.64 -15.55
N PHE A 142 -7.79 -1.72 -16.69
CA PHE A 142 -7.11 -0.59 -17.30
C PHE A 142 -6.95 -0.75 -18.82
N ILE A 143 -6.64 0.34 -19.50
CA ILE A 143 -6.21 0.38 -20.91
C ILE A 143 -4.76 0.84 -20.94
N ALA A 144 -3.89 0.09 -21.59
CA ALA A 144 -2.51 0.49 -21.79
C ALA A 144 -2.38 1.42 -23.00
N LYS A 145 -1.79 2.61 -22.80
CA LYS A 145 -1.54 3.57 -23.89
C LYS A 145 -0.24 4.32 -23.60
N GLY A 146 0.69 4.32 -24.57
CA GLY A 146 1.96 5.04 -24.44
C GLY A 146 2.84 4.56 -23.27
N GLY A 147 2.70 3.31 -22.83
CA GLY A 147 3.44 2.76 -21.69
C GLY A 147 2.81 3.04 -20.32
N GLU A 148 1.67 3.73 -20.28
CA GLU A 148 0.90 4.03 -19.06
C GLU A 148 -0.38 3.20 -18.99
N GLY A 149 -0.83 2.89 -17.77
CA GLY A 149 -2.07 2.17 -17.49
C GLY A 149 -3.19 3.12 -17.06
N PHE A 150 -4.14 3.38 -17.96
CA PHE A 150 -5.30 4.24 -17.67
C PHE A 150 -6.42 3.40 -17.04
N PRO A 151 -6.90 3.72 -15.83
CA PRO A 151 -7.90 2.93 -15.14
C PRO A 151 -9.28 3.03 -15.83
N THR A 152 -10.00 1.90 -15.91
CA THR A 152 -11.34 1.83 -16.51
C THR A 152 -12.40 1.22 -15.57
N GLY A 153 -11.99 0.49 -14.55
CA GLY A 153 -12.86 -0.17 -13.58
C GLY A 153 -13.24 0.72 -12.40
N ILE A 154 -12.91 0.26 -11.21
CA ILE A 154 -13.15 0.96 -9.95
C ILE A 154 -11.84 1.46 -9.33
N LYS A 155 -11.94 2.50 -8.50
CA LYS A 155 -10.91 2.81 -7.53
C LYS A 155 -11.02 1.81 -6.38
N GLY A 156 -9.90 1.20 -6.04
CA GLY A 156 -9.82 0.13 -5.08
C GLY A 156 -9.55 0.62 -3.66
N PHE A 157 -8.51 0.06 -3.06
CA PHE A 157 -8.10 0.42 -1.71
C PHE A 157 -7.37 1.76 -1.67
N VAL A 158 -7.47 2.43 -0.53
CA VAL A 158 -6.83 3.74 -0.29
C VAL A 158 -5.88 3.71 0.90
N ASP A 159 -5.92 2.65 1.70
CA ASP A 159 -4.93 2.38 2.75
C ASP A 159 -5.03 0.94 3.24
N ILE A 160 -3.98 0.48 3.95
CA ILE A 160 -3.89 -0.84 4.58
C ILE A 160 -3.07 -0.76 5.86
N GLN A 161 -3.48 -1.54 6.87
CA GLN A 161 -2.70 -1.80 8.07
C GLN A 161 -2.72 -3.28 8.42
N VAL A 162 -1.55 -3.86 8.66
CA VAL A 162 -1.38 -5.22 9.19
C VAL A 162 -1.11 -5.13 10.69
N THR A 163 -2.08 -5.51 11.49
CA THR A 163 -1.95 -5.58 12.95
C THR A 163 -1.43 -6.95 13.41
N ASP A 164 -1.45 -7.23 14.70
CA ASP A 164 -0.99 -8.51 15.21
C ASP A 164 -1.94 -9.67 14.81
N ASP A 165 -3.25 -9.40 14.71
CA ASP A 165 -4.30 -10.41 14.53
C ASP A 165 -5.05 -10.27 13.20
N TYR A 166 -5.13 -9.06 12.61
CA TYR A 166 -5.94 -8.79 11.42
C TYR A 166 -5.23 -7.89 10.40
N ILE A 167 -5.82 -7.85 9.21
CA ILE A 167 -5.49 -6.91 8.14
C ILE A 167 -6.71 -5.99 7.95
N TYR A 168 -6.49 -4.69 8.10
CA TYR A 168 -7.50 -3.65 7.90
C TYR A 168 -7.22 -2.92 6.60
N THR A 169 -8.24 -2.73 5.77
CA THR A 169 -8.10 -2.00 4.50
C THR A 169 -9.24 -1.00 4.34
N VAL A 170 -8.91 0.19 3.88
CA VAL A 170 -9.91 1.20 3.50
C VAL A 170 -10.22 1.04 2.02
N PHE A 171 -11.49 0.87 1.69
CA PHE A 171 -11.94 0.62 0.32
C PHE A 171 -12.85 1.74 -0.19
N ASP A 172 -12.56 2.24 -1.40
CA ASP A 172 -13.34 3.29 -2.08
C ASP A 172 -14.52 2.66 -2.85
N GLY A 173 -14.25 1.85 -3.86
CA GLY A 173 -15.23 1.11 -4.65
C GLY A 173 -15.95 1.91 -5.74
N MET A 174 -15.75 3.23 -5.82
CA MET A 174 -16.39 4.06 -6.85
C MET A 174 -15.76 3.81 -8.22
N SER A 175 -16.59 3.61 -9.24
CA SER A 175 -16.10 3.47 -10.62
C SER A 175 -15.56 4.78 -11.18
N TRP A 176 -14.62 4.69 -12.13
CA TRP A 176 -14.11 5.86 -12.82
C TRP A 176 -15.21 6.57 -13.60
N LYS A 177 -16.16 5.82 -14.17
CA LYS A 177 -17.34 6.37 -14.84
C LYS A 177 -18.25 7.20 -13.90
N GLU A 178 -18.37 6.81 -12.64
CA GLU A 178 -19.11 7.59 -11.64
C GLU A 178 -18.32 8.84 -11.23
N ARG A 179 -16.99 8.74 -11.11
CA ARG A 179 -16.10 9.87 -10.81
C ARG A 179 -16.17 10.93 -11.91
N ASP A 180 -16.20 10.53 -13.19
CA ASP A 180 -16.31 11.44 -14.32
C ASP A 180 -17.58 12.29 -14.25
N LYS A 181 -18.72 11.74 -13.78
CA LYS A 181 -19.95 12.53 -13.60
C LYS A 181 -19.81 13.67 -12.59
N PHE A 182 -18.94 13.56 -11.59
CA PHE A 182 -18.62 14.68 -10.69
C PHE A 182 -17.87 15.77 -11.43
N TYR A 183 -16.84 15.41 -12.21
CA TYR A 183 -16.05 16.35 -12.99
C TYR A 183 -16.87 17.06 -14.08
N GLU A 184 -17.77 16.33 -14.77
CA GLU A 184 -18.72 16.90 -15.75
C GLU A 184 -19.63 17.97 -15.13
N ARG A 185 -19.91 17.86 -13.82
CA ARG A 185 -20.70 18.84 -13.05
C ARG A 185 -19.85 19.94 -12.41
N GLY A 186 -18.55 19.99 -12.71
CA GLY A 186 -17.62 20.94 -12.10
C GLY A 186 -17.33 20.66 -10.61
N MET A 187 -17.60 19.45 -10.12
CA MET A 187 -17.36 19.04 -8.74
C MET A 187 -16.18 18.10 -8.65
N SER A 188 -15.55 18.05 -7.47
CA SER A 188 -14.57 17.01 -7.18
C SER A 188 -15.28 15.73 -6.73
N ALA A 189 -14.83 14.58 -7.23
CA ALA A 189 -15.28 13.30 -6.69
C ALA A 189 -14.81 13.12 -5.24
N PRO A 190 -15.56 12.38 -4.40
CA PRO A 190 -15.19 12.10 -3.02
C PRO A 190 -13.77 11.56 -2.90
N LYS A 191 -13.05 11.98 -1.87
CA LYS A 191 -11.67 11.57 -1.59
C LYS A 191 -11.65 10.57 -0.45
N GLY A 192 -11.01 9.42 -0.68
CA GLY A 192 -10.90 8.35 0.31
C GLY A 192 -11.92 7.25 0.09
N GLY A 193 -11.99 6.31 1.05
CA GLY A 193 -12.95 5.22 1.06
C GLY A 193 -13.89 5.31 2.25
N HIS A 194 -15.07 4.76 2.12
CA HIS A 194 -16.09 4.75 3.19
C HIS A 194 -16.38 3.33 3.70
N PHE A 195 -15.63 2.34 3.21
CA PHE A 195 -15.67 0.99 3.75
C PHE A 195 -14.36 0.65 4.44
N LEU A 196 -14.45 0.07 5.63
CA LEU A 196 -13.32 -0.56 6.30
C LEU A 196 -13.55 -2.07 6.26
N TYR A 197 -12.69 -2.79 5.54
CA TYR A 197 -12.70 -4.24 5.49
C TYR A 197 -11.69 -4.79 6.49
N VAL A 198 -12.06 -5.89 7.13
CA VAL A 198 -11.21 -6.61 8.07
C VAL A 198 -11.07 -8.04 7.59
N PHE A 199 -9.84 -8.48 7.43
CA PHE A 199 -9.47 -9.85 7.08
C PHE A 199 -8.65 -10.47 8.20
N ASP A 200 -8.71 -11.79 8.35
CA ASP A 200 -7.70 -12.49 9.13
C ASP A 200 -6.35 -12.51 8.39
N LEU A 201 -5.29 -13.00 9.04
CA LEU A 201 -3.95 -13.02 8.44
C LEU A 201 -3.81 -14.02 7.27
N ALA A 202 -4.80 -14.88 7.06
CA ALA A 202 -4.88 -15.78 5.89
C ALA A 202 -5.64 -15.13 4.71
N GLY A 203 -6.34 -14.01 4.95
CA GLY A 203 -7.11 -13.27 3.96
C GLY A 203 -8.60 -13.61 3.93
N ASN A 204 -9.11 -14.39 4.89
CA ASN A 204 -10.54 -14.62 4.99
C ASN A 204 -11.23 -13.34 5.47
N PRO A 205 -12.37 -12.93 4.86
CA PRO A 205 -13.12 -11.77 5.29
C PRO A 205 -13.76 -12.02 6.66
N VAL A 206 -13.50 -11.13 7.62
CA VAL A 206 -14.01 -11.22 8.99
C VAL A 206 -15.15 -10.24 9.22
N ARG A 207 -14.97 -8.98 8.76
CA ARG A 207 -15.94 -7.91 8.99
C ARG A 207 -15.81 -6.80 7.94
N LYS A 208 -16.94 -6.13 7.70
CA LYS A 208 -17.03 -4.90 6.91
C LYS A 208 -17.76 -3.85 7.73
N TYR A 209 -17.14 -2.67 7.82
CA TYR A 209 -17.81 -1.48 8.38
C TYR A 209 -18.11 -0.49 7.27
N THR A 210 -19.26 0.17 7.36
CA THR A 210 -19.57 1.35 6.56
C THR A 210 -19.33 2.57 7.43
N LEU A 211 -18.48 3.46 6.97
CA LEU A 211 -18.12 4.68 7.69
C LEU A 211 -19.04 5.83 7.27
N ASP A 212 -19.30 6.75 8.20
CA ASP A 212 -20.09 7.97 7.95
C ASP A 212 -19.28 9.04 7.19
N LYS A 213 -17.95 8.86 7.08
CA LYS A 213 -17.04 9.75 6.38
C LYS A 213 -16.10 8.97 5.48
N ASN A 214 -15.67 9.61 4.37
CA ASN A 214 -14.57 9.10 3.56
C ASN A 214 -13.24 9.34 4.27
N ILE A 215 -12.43 8.31 4.40
CA ILE A 215 -11.12 8.37 5.05
C ILE A 215 -10.00 7.98 4.06
N LEU A 216 -8.81 8.51 4.26
CA LEU A 216 -7.63 8.25 3.41
C LEU A 216 -6.64 7.31 4.06
N GLY A 217 -6.29 7.56 5.32
CA GLY A 217 -5.32 6.77 6.07
C GLY A 217 -5.92 6.29 7.38
N ILE A 218 -5.44 5.13 7.87
CA ILE A 218 -5.90 4.54 9.13
C ILE A 218 -4.74 4.19 10.05
N HIS A 219 -5.03 4.23 11.34
CA HIS A 219 -4.25 3.55 12.36
C HIS A 219 -5.21 2.90 13.37
N ILE A 220 -5.19 1.58 13.46
CA ILE A 220 -6.03 0.77 14.33
C ILE A 220 -5.22 0.30 15.53
N ASN A 221 -5.77 0.53 16.72
CA ASN A 221 -5.27 -0.05 17.95
C ASN A 221 -6.26 -1.12 18.46
N GLU A 222 -5.96 -2.38 18.21
CA GLU A 222 -6.84 -3.50 18.57
C GLU A 222 -7.04 -3.63 20.09
N LYS A 223 -6.06 -3.24 20.91
CA LYS A 223 -6.17 -3.32 22.38
C LYS A 223 -7.23 -2.37 22.93
N THR A 224 -7.46 -1.26 22.27
CA THR A 224 -8.44 -0.24 22.70
C THR A 224 -9.69 -0.25 21.85
N ASN A 225 -9.70 -1.01 20.75
CA ASN A 225 -10.75 -0.98 19.71
C ASN A 225 -10.99 0.44 19.16
N ILE A 226 -9.91 1.23 19.06
CA ILE A 226 -9.98 2.60 18.52
C ILE A 226 -9.23 2.67 17.21
N GLY A 227 -9.89 3.19 16.19
CA GLY A 227 -9.28 3.63 14.95
C GLY A 227 -9.07 5.14 14.94
N ILE A 228 -7.93 5.57 14.41
CA ILE A 228 -7.64 6.96 14.06
C ILE A 228 -7.52 7.00 12.53
N ALA A 229 -8.14 7.99 11.90
CA ALA A 229 -8.09 8.12 10.46
C ALA A 229 -7.92 9.57 10.01
N THR A 230 -7.46 9.74 8.77
CA THR A 230 -7.43 11.05 8.10
C THR A 230 -8.62 11.20 7.16
N CYS A 231 -9.27 12.37 7.21
CA CYS A 231 -10.42 12.74 6.36
C CYS A 231 -10.11 14.04 5.63
N ALA A 232 -10.05 14.00 4.29
CA ALA A 232 -9.71 15.18 3.48
C ALA A 232 -10.90 16.14 3.27
N GLU A 233 -12.11 15.74 3.66
CA GLU A 233 -13.36 16.48 3.44
C GLU A 233 -13.85 17.19 4.72
N SER A 234 -13.07 17.14 5.79
CA SER A 234 -13.43 17.72 7.08
C SER A 234 -12.46 18.83 7.47
N ASP A 235 -12.98 19.91 8.08
CA ASP A 235 -12.17 20.96 8.71
C ASP A 235 -11.31 20.40 9.85
N ASN A 236 -11.76 19.30 10.47
CA ASN A 236 -10.98 18.49 11.40
C ASN A 236 -10.49 17.23 10.67
N PRO A 237 -9.29 17.24 10.08
CA PRO A 237 -8.83 16.17 9.21
C PRO A 237 -8.47 14.87 9.96
N ILE A 238 -8.35 14.90 11.28
CA ILE A 238 -8.12 13.71 12.11
C ILE A 238 -9.43 13.31 12.77
N VAL A 239 -9.89 12.10 12.50
CA VAL A 239 -11.11 11.53 13.06
C VAL A 239 -10.80 10.24 13.83
N THR A 240 -11.61 9.94 14.83
CA THR A 240 -11.51 8.70 15.61
C THR A 240 -12.84 7.95 15.56
N PHE A 241 -12.77 6.63 15.59
CA PHE A 241 -13.95 5.76 15.62
C PHE A 241 -13.69 4.52 16.48
N LYS A 242 -14.75 3.85 16.90
CA LYS A 242 -14.67 2.54 17.59
C LYS A 242 -14.97 1.43 16.58
N LEU A 243 -14.27 0.30 16.73
CA LEU A 243 -14.47 -0.93 15.99
C LEU A 243 -15.55 -1.81 16.60
#